data_b916e65192180322bd5f7eb938900dd5
#
_entry.id   b916e65192180322bd5f7eb938900dd5
#
_cell.length_a   1.000
_cell.length_b   1.000
_cell.length_c   1.000
_cell.angle_alpha   90.00
_cell.angle_beta   90.00
_cell.angle_gamma   90.00
#
_symmetry.space_group_name_H-M   'P 1'
#
loop_
_entity.id
_entity.type
_entity.pdbx_description
1 polymer ?
#
loop_
_entity_poly.entity_id
_entity_poly.type
_entity_poly.pdbx_seq_one_letter_code
_entity_poly.pdbx_strand_id
1 'polypeptide(L)'
;MKIMKKRIIALTVLCLGIVTAATAAKLIPNTASEQKSDDKQKEIVIEGVGISKTIEATGDETIRIEGTNNKITIKGSCNAIKIEGVDNVVTVDDVKSISVEGTGNKVNYKKTSAADGKVISAVAGVNNKITKI
;
A
#
# COMPACT_ATOMS: atom_id res chain seq x y z
N MET A 1 -21.99 -57.82 21.50
CA MET A 1 -23.06 -56.87 21.14
C MET A 1 -23.10 -55.64 21.99
N LYS A 2 -23.25 -55.80 23.22
CA LYS A 2 -23.36 -54.66 24.16
C LYS A 2 -22.16 -53.75 24.21
N ILE A 3 -21.03 -54.29 24.01
CA ILE A 3 -19.75 -53.55 24.06
C ILE A 3 -19.63 -52.58 22.90
N MET A 4 -20.11 -52.93 21.75
CA MET A 4 -20.04 -52.09 20.56
C MET A 4 -20.86 -50.81 20.71
N LYS A 5 -22.00 -50.89 21.38
CA LYS A 5 -22.85 -49.74 21.61
C LYS A 5 -22.15 -48.67 22.49
N LYS A 6 -21.43 -49.14 23.46
CA LYS A 6 -20.71 -48.24 24.37
C LYS A 6 -19.58 -47.48 23.64
N ARG A 7 -18.92 -48.13 22.75
CA ARG A 7 -17.85 -47.52 21.97
C ARG A 7 -18.31 -46.40 21.06
N ILE A 8 -19.46 -46.59 20.46
CA ILE A 8 -20.06 -45.61 19.57
C ILE A 8 -20.42 -44.32 20.33
N ILE A 9 -20.95 -44.47 21.51
CA ILE A 9 -21.31 -43.31 22.33
C ILE A 9 -20.07 -42.50 22.73
N ALA A 10 -19.02 -43.17 23.08
CA ALA A 10 -17.77 -42.49 23.43
C ALA A 10 -17.20 -41.71 22.26
N LEU A 11 -17.31 -42.24 21.08
CA LEU A 11 -16.84 -41.58 19.90
C LEU A 11 -17.60 -40.30 19.56
N THR A 12 -18.87 -40.32 19.74
CA THR A 12 -19.68 -39.12 19.49
C THR A 12 -19.36 -37.99 20.43
N VAL A 13 -19.10 -38.28 21.66
CA VAL A 13 -18.74 -37.27 22.63
C VAL A 13 -17.39 -36.63 22.26
N LEU A 14 -16.47 -37.41 21.80
CA LEU A 14 -15.18 -36.92 21.40
C LEU A 14 -15.29 -35.97 20.21
N CYS A 15 -16.14 -36.24 19.25
CA CYS A 15 -16.34 -35.34 18.14
C CYS A 15 -16.87 -33.97 18.56
N LEU A 16 -17.69 -33.90 19.55
CA LEU A 16 -18.18 -32.65 20.09
C LEU A 16 -17.06 -31.80 20.69
N GLY A 17 -16.14 -32.43 21.34
CA GLY A 17 -15.00 -31.72 21.90
C GLY A 17 -14.12 -31.10 20.83
N ILE A 18 -13.97 -31.76 19.73
CA ILE A 18 -13.16 -31.24 18.62
C ILE A 18 -13.83 -30.03 17.97
N VAL A 19 -15.11 -30.04 17.88
CA VAL A 19 -15.83 -28.89 17.32
C VAL A 19 -15.59 -27.64 18.15
N THR A 20 -15.54 -27.76 19.44
CA THR A 20 -15.24 -26.59 20.27
C THR A 20 -13.82 -26.06 20.06
N ALA A 21 -12.90 -26.93 19.84
CA ALA A 21 -11.55 -26.50 19.50
C ALA A 21 -11.50 -25.77 18.15
N ALA A 22 -12.26 -26.20 17.19
CA ALA A 22 -12.34 -25.53 15.92
C ALA A 22 -12.91 -24.11 16.04
N THR A 23 -13.80 -23.89 16.95
CA THR A 23 -14.31 -22.55 17.17
C THR A 23 -13.26 -21.60 17.70
N ALA A 24 -12.37 -22.09 18.48
CA ALA A 24 -11.26 -21.27 18.95
C ALA A 24 -10.33 -20.84 17.83
N ALA A 25 -10.11 -21.68 16.86
CA ALA A 25 -9.23 -21.39 15.75
C ALA A 25 -9.67 -20.19 14.89
N LYS A 26 -10.92 -19.99 14.73
CA LYS A 26 -11.43 -18.87 13.94
C LYS A 26 -11.17 -17.52 14.56
N LEU A 27 -10.94 -17.47 15.84
CA LEU A 27 -10.72 -16.22 16.53
C LEU A 27 -9.34 -15.67 16.22
N ILE A 28 -8.43 -16.55 15.96
CA ILE A 28 -7.03 -16.19 15.84
C ILE A 28 -6.74 -15.41 14.56
N PRO A 29 -7.14 -15.86 13.41
CA PRO A 29 -6.72 -15.22 12.17
C PRO A 29 -7.27 -13.82 12.01
N ASN A 30 -8.44 -13.60 12.45
CA ASN A 30 -9.06 -12.30 12.31
C ASN A 30 -8.39 -11.26 13.18
N THR A 31 -8.00 -11.61 14.34
CA THR A 31 -7.34 -10.65 15.22
C THR A 31 -5.97 -10.25 14.70
N ALA A 32 -5.27 -11.16 14.09
CA ALA A 32 -3.94 -10.88 13.60
C ALA A 32 -3.93 -9.90 12.44
N SER A 33 -4.94 -9.89 11.64
CA SER A 33 -4.95 -9.07 10.44
C SER A 33 -5.26 -7.61 10.70
N GLU A 34 -5.96 -7.30 11.73
CA GLU A 34 -6.38 -5.93 11.96
C GLU A 34 -5.26 -5.02 12.37
N GLN A 35 -4.29 -5.52 13.07
CA GLN A 35 -3.23 -4.66 13.53
C GLN A 35 -2.46 -4.02 12.40
N LYS A 36 -2.46 -4.65 11.27
CA LYS A 36 -1.79 -4.11 10.11
C LYS A 36 -2.40 -2.82 9.62
N SER A 37 -3.67 -2.69 9.82
CA SER A 37 -4.38 -1.53 9.36
C SER A 37 -4.10 -0.27 10.17
N ASP A 38 -3.54 -0.41 11.32
CA ASP A 38 -3.16 0.75 12.13
C ASP A 38 -1.95 1.47 11.57
N ASP A 39 -1.20 0.82 10.74
CA ASP A 39 -0.18 1.45 9.91
C ASP A 39 -0.87 2.16 8.74
N LYS A 40 -1.74 3.11 9.06
CA LYS A 40 -2.41 3.95 8.09
C LYS A 40 -1.40 4.81 7.37
N GLN A 41 -0.80 4.25 6.36
CA GLN A 41 -0.21 5.09 5.33
C GLN A 41 -1.32 5.96 4.77
N LYS A 42 -1.26 7.22 5.10
CA LYS A 42 -2.21 8.21 4.60
C LYS A 42 -2.04 8.31 3.10
N GLU A 43 -3.01 7.84 2.35
CA GLU A 43 -3.01 7.93 0.91
C GLU A 43 -3.73 9.19 0.46
N ILE A 44 -3.10 9.94 -0.41
CA ILE A 44 -3.67 11.13 -1.06
C ILE A 44 -3.79 10.81 -2.54
N VAL A 45 -5.01 10.73 -3.03
CA VAL A 45 -5.30 10.42 -4.42
C VAL A 45 -5.65 11.69 -5.19
N ILE A 46 -5.06 11.84 -6.36
CA ILE A 46 -5.33 12.92 -7.31
C ILE A 46 -5.67 12.28 -8.63
N GLU A 47 -6.91 12.40 -9.03
CA GLU A 47 -7.43 11.84 -10.27
C GLU A 47 -7.98 12.96 -11.16
N GLY A 48 -7.61 12.95 -12.42
CA GLY A 48 -8.19 13.87 -13.40
C GLY A 48 -7.25 14.32 -14.50
N VAL A 49 -7.63 15.41 -15.14
CA VAL A 49 -6.92 15.97 -16.28
C VAL A 49 -6.61 17.43 -16.02
N GLY A 50 -5.37 17.83 -16.25
CA GLY A 50 -4.95 19.22 -16.15
C GLY A 50 -4.97 19.82 -14.75
N ILE A 51 -4.89 18.99 -13.73
CA ILE A 51 -4.91 19.45 -12.33
C ILE A 51 -3.58 20.09 -11.98
N SER A 52 -3.64 21.30 -11.43
CA SER A 52 -2.47 21.95 -10.83
C SER A 52 -2.70 22.10 -9.33
N LYS A 53 -1.89 21.43 -8.52
CA LYS A 53 -2.07 21.35 -7.07
C LYS A 53 -0.77 21.33 -6.30
N THR A 54 -0.77 22.00 -5.15
CA THR A 54 0.30 21.90 -4.17
C THR A 54 -0.20 21.12 -2.96
N ILE A 55 0.60 20.18 -2.48
CA ILE A 55 0.33 19.31 -1.34
C ILE A 55 1.43 19.51 -0.32
N GLU A 56 1.09 19.58 0.93
CA GLU A 56 2.03 19.52 2.03
C GLU A 56 2.02 18.13 2.64
N ALA A 57 3.19 17.47 2.63
CA ALA A 57 3.36 16.12 3.12
C ALA A 57 4.22 16.12 4.38
N THR A 58 3.94 15.19 5.30
CA THR A 58 4.55 15.13 6.63
C THR A 58 5.51 13.95 6.82
N GLY A 59 5.57 13.03 5.87
CA GLY A 59 6.53 11.92 5.85
C GLY A 59 5.92 10.53 5.63
N ASP A 60 4.67 10.35 5.97
CA ASP A 60 4.03 9.03 5.95
C ASP A 60 3.05 8.85 4.78
N GLU A 61 2.82 9.91 4.03
CA GLU A 61 1.86 9.87 2.94
C GLU A 61 2.37 9.11 1.73
N THR A 62 1.45 8.37 1.13
CA THR A 62 1.58 7.88 -0.24
C THR A 62 0.72 8.76 -1.13
N ILE A 63 1.31 9.34 -2.15
CA ILE A 63 0.62 10.23 -3.08
C ILE A 63 0.45 9.51 -4.39
N ARG A 64 -0.79 9.29 -4.77
CA ARG A 64 -1.17 8.61 -6.00
C ARG A 64 -1.76 9.61 -6.97
N ILE A 65 -1.23 9.64 -8.17
CA ILE A 65 -1.63 10.56 -9.22
C ILE A 65 -2.06 9.76 -10.44
N GLU A 66 -3.31 9.92 -10.82
CA GLU A 66 -3.90 9.23 -11.96
C GLU A 66 -4.47 10.23 -12.96
N GLY A 67 -4.18 10.00 -14.23
CA GLY A 67 -4.78 10.81 -15.28
C GLY A 67 -3.76 11.44 -16.24
N THR A 68 -4.10 12.63 -16.74
CA THR A 68 -3.35 13.23 -17.84
C THR A 68 -3.06 14.69 -17.58
N ASN A 69 -1.84 15.11 -17.90
CA ASN A 69 -1.43 16.52 -17.84
C ASN A 69 -1.55 17.18 -16.46
N ASN A 70 -1.37 16.42 -15.41
CA ASN A 70 -1.44 16.97 -14.06
C ASN A 70 -0.07 17.52 -13.63
N LYS A 71 -0.07 18.67 -12.95
CA LYS A 71 1.12 19.32 -12.42
C LYS A 71 1.01 19.41 -10.90
N ILE A 72 1.76 18.59 -10.21
CA ILE A 72 1.67 18.46 -8.75
C ILE A 72 2.97 18.88 -8.10
N THR A 73 2.87 19.74 -7.09
CA THR A 73 4.00 20.14 -6.26
C THR A 73 3.78 19.60 -4.85
N ILE A 74 4.75 18.85 -4.36
CA ILE A 74 4.71 18.25 -3.03
C ILE A 74 5.80 18.89 -2.19
N LYS A 75 5.38 19.61 -1.16
CA LYS A 75 6.27 20.22 -0.18
C LYS A 75 6.42 19.31 1.03
N GLY A 76 7.64 19.26 1.56
CA GLY A 76 7.93 18.38 2.68
C GLY A 76 8.31 16.97 2.25
N SER A 77 8.19 16.03 3.17
CA SER A 77 8.56 14.63 2.94
C SER A 77 7.34 13.78 2.68
N CYS A 78 7.45 12.82 1.76
CA CYS A 78 6.44 11.78 1.59
C CYS A 78 7.09 10.40 1.51
N ASN A 79 6.32 9.38 1.86
CA ASN A 79 6.78 8.01 1.84
C ASN A 79 6.92 7.48 0.41
N ALA A 80 5.87 7.64 -0.37
CA ALA A 80 5.85 7.14 -1.75
C ALA A 80 5.07 8.06 -2.68
N ILE A 81 5.48 8.07 -3.94
CA ILE A 81 4.74 8.67 -5.04
C ILE A 81 4.44 7.57 -6.06
N LYS A 82 3.19 7.46 -6.45
CA LYS A 82 2.73 6.57 -7.51
C LYS A 82 2.07 7.40 -8.59
N ILE A 83 2.50 7.23 -9.82
CA ILE A 83 1.96 7.95 -10.98
C ILE A 83 1.49 6.94 -12.00
N GLU A 84 0.25 7.07 -12.42
CA GLU A 84 -0.34 6.27 -13.48
C GLU A 84 -1.00 7.21 -14.51
N GLY A 85 -0.51 7.21 -15.74
CA GLY A 85 -1.12 8.04 -16.76
C GLY A 85 -0.17 8.65 -17.77
N VAL A 86 -0.52 9.84 -18.26
CA VAL A 86 0.17 10.46 -19.38
C VAL A 86 0.53 11.92 -19.07
N ASP A 87 1.77 12.28 -19.38
CA ASP A 87 2.28 13.66 -19.30
C ASP A 87 2.10 14.35 -17.93
N ASN A 88 2.14 13.60 -16.86
CA ASN A 88 2.07 14.17 -15.53
C ASN A 88 3.46 14.68 -15.08
N VAL A 89 3.47 15.83 -14.43
CA VAL A 89 4.69 16.43 -13.89
C VAL A 89 4.57 16.58 -12.37
N VAL A 90 5.47 15.97 -11.66
CA VAL A 90 5.51 16.01 -10.19
C VAL A 90 6.84 16.59 -9.73
N THR A 91 6.77 17.54 -8.81
CA THR A 91 7.94 18.08 -8.12
C THR A 91 7.78 17.83 -6.63
N VAL A 92 8.77 17.23 -6.00
CA VAL A 92 8.72 16.87 -4.59
C VAL A 92 10.03 17.27 -3.88
N ASP A 93 9.91 17.71 -2.64
CA ASP A 93 11.08 18.07 -1.85
C ASP A 93 11.83 16.82 -1.36
N ASP A 94 11.14 15.89 -0.73
CA ASP A 94 11.74 14.68 -0.17
C ASP A 94 10.81 13.46 -0.38
N VAL A 95 11.37 12.36 -0.89
CA VAL A 95 10.62 11.13 -1.16
C VAL A 95 11.50 9.90 -0.99
N LYS A 96 10.93 8.85 -0.41
CA LYS A 96 11.64 7.56 -0.24
C LYS A 96 11.48 6.65 -1.45
N SER A 97 10.30 6.62 -2.05
CA SER A 97 9.98 5.71 -3.15
C SER A 97 9.16 6.40 -4.24
N ILE A 98 9.46 6.07 -5.51
CA ILE A 98 8.76 6.61 -6.68
C ILE A 98 8.41 5.46 -7.61
N SER A 99 7.14 5.33 -7.96
CA SER A 99 6.66 4.41 -8.99
C SER A 99 5.97 5.19 -10.10
N VAL A 100 6.34 4.96 -11.33
CA VAL A 100 5.80 5.66 -12.48
C VAL A 100 5.39 4.66 -13.54
N GLU A 101 4.13 4.71 -13.94
CA GLU A 101 3.58 3.89 -15.01
C GLU A 101 2.88 4.77 -16.05
N GLY A 102 3.11 4.47 -17.32
CA GLY A 102 2.45 5.18 -18.42
C GLY A 102 3.42 5.84 -19.37
N THR A 103 3.08 7.05 -19.83
CA THR A 103 3.85 7.70 -20.89
C THR A 103 4.13 9.16 -20.57
N GLY A 104 5.36 9.60 -20.78
CA GLY A 104 5.72 11.01 -20.72
C GLY A 104 5.73 11.63 -19.32
N ASN A 105 5.61 10.83 -18.29
CA ASN A 105 5.56 11.35 -16.93
C ASN A 105 6.94 11.79 -16.43
N LYS A 106 6.97 12.88 -15.68
CA LYS A 106 8.21 13.45 -15.16
C LYS A 106 8.13 13.66 -13.64
N VAL A 107 9.08 13.14 -12.92
CA VAL A 107 9.22 13.37 -11.47
C VAL A 107 10.55 14.04 -11.17
N ASN A 108 10.48 15.19 -10.52
CA ASN A 108 11.65 15.92 -10.03
C ASN A 108 11.66 15.85 -8.50
N TYR A 109 12.75 15.41 -7.90
CA TYR A 109 12.89 15.37 -6.44
C TYR A 109 14.18 16.04 -6.00
N LYS A 110 14.16 16.68 -4.83
CA LYS A 110 15.35 17.38 -4.30
C LYS A 110 16.22 16.45 -3.47
N LYS A 111 15.62 15.66 -2.60
CA LYS A 111 16.34 14.74 -1.72
C LYS A 111 15.54 13.47 -1.45
N THR A 112 16.15 12.52 -0.78
CA THR A 112 15.49 11.33 -0.28
C THR A 112 15.88 11.05 1.16
N SER A 113 14.90 10.74 1.98
CA SER A 113 15.06 10.27 3.35
C SER A 113 15.06 8.74 3.45
N ALA A 114 15.19 8.04 2.34
CA ALA A 114 15.39 6.60 2.35
C ALA A 114 16.67 6.23 3.10
N ALA A 115 16.66 5.10 3.80
CA ALA A 115 17.71 4.69 4.72
C ALA A 115 19.10 4.55 4.08
N ASP A 116 19.14 4.20 2.81
CA ASP A 116 20.37 4.03 2.04
C ASP A 116 20.78 5.31 1.25
N GLY A 117 20.03 6.39 1.42
CA GLY A 117 20.27 7.64 0.72
C GLY A 117 19.94 7.63 -0.77
N LYS A 118 19.24 6.59 -1.23
CA LYS A 118 18.83 6.43 -2.62
C LYS A 118 17.32 6.29 -2.69
N VAL A 119 16.70 7.00 -3.63
CA VAL A 119 15.28 6.81 -3.90
C VAL A 119 15.05 5.43 -4.52
N ILE A 120 14.08 4.72 -3.99
CA ILE A 120 13.64 3.47 -4.60
C ILE A 120 12.75 3.85 -5.78
N SER A 121 13.14 3.46 -6.99
CA SER A 121 12.39 3.85 -8.18
C SER A 121 12.00 2.65 -9.02
N ALA A 122 10.76 2.65 -9.47
CA ALA A 122 10.23 1.72 -10.45
C ALA A 122 9.60 2.52 -11.59
N VAL A 123 9.97 2.20 -12.83
CA VAL A 123 9.48 2.92 -14.01
C VAL A 123 9.03 1.92 -15.03
N ALA A 124 7.78 2.03 -15.46
CA ALA A 124 7.20 1.23 -16.52
C ALA A 124 6.56 2.14 -17.59
N GLY A 125 6.69 1.74 -18.85
CA GLY A 125 6.14 2.51 -19.97
C GLY A 125 7.17 3.28 -20.76
N VAL A 126 6.77 4.37 -21.38
CA VAL A 126 7.58 5.08 -22.39
C VAL A 126 7.79 6.54 -21.99
N ASN A 127 9.01 7.04 -22.22
CA ASN A 127 9.37 8.45 -22.00
C ASN A 127 9.15 8.96 -20.57
N ASN A 128 9.12 8.10 -19.60
CA ASN A 128 9.04 8.49 -18.20
C ASN A 128 10.42 8.89 -17.68
N LYS A 129 10.49 9.92 -16.84
CA LYS A 129 11.74 10.42 -16.33
C LYS A 129 11.68 10.74 -14.83
N ILE A 130 12.64 10.27 -14.08
CA ILE A 130 12.86 10.64 -12.68
C ILE A 130 14.20 11.37 -12.59
N THR A 131 14.18 12.57 -12.04
CA THR A 131 15.36 13.45 -11.99
C THR A 131 15.53 14.01 -10.58
N LYS A 132 16.75 13.94 -10.07
CA LYS A 132 17.14 14.68 -8.88
C LYS A 132 17.54 16.10 -9.30
N ILE A 133 17.00 17.11 -8.62
CA ILE A 133 17.23 18.53 -8.88
C ILE A 133 17.92 19.21 -7.70
#